data_a78cc51be04086b9003567d5ef039d55
#
_entry.id   a78cc51be04086b9003567d5ef039d55
#
_cell.length_a   1.000
_cell.length_b   1.000
_cell.length_c   1.000
_cell.angle_alpha   90.00
_cell.angle_beta   90.00
_cell.angle_gamma   90.00
#
_symmetry.space_group_name_H-M   'P 1'
#
loop_
_entity.id
_entity.type
_entity.pdbx_description
1 polymer ?
#
loop_
_entity_poly.entity_id
_entity_poly.type
_entity_poly.pdbx_seq_one_letter_code
_entity_poly.pdbx_strand_id
1 'polypeptide(L)'
;IYDDLIITKIKDGYLIILNAACKEKDFKIIKSKLDNTFSMILREDLSLIAIQGPESKDVLEPIVPGVSNLKFMSGNEFKYQSDFIYVTRSGYTGEDGFEISINNKDALKFTELLIKNGSNLIGLGARDTLRLEAGLCLYGNDIDENTSPLEANLKWAISKNRIKENF
;
A
#
# COMPACT_ATOMS: atom_id res chain seq x y z
N ILE A 1 -16.79 0.44 8.86
CA ILE A 1 -15.37 0.29 8.47
C ILE A 1 -14.61 1.50 9.01
N TYR A 2 -13.55 1.29 9.77
CA TYR A 2 -12.74 2.41 10.29
C TYR A 2 -11.75 2.95 9.25
N ASP A 3 -11.18 2.08 8.43
CA ASP A 3 -10.37 2.37 7.25
C ASP A 3 -10.13 1.08 6.46
N ASP A 4 -9.67 1.20 5.23
CA ASP A 4 -9.09 0.11 4.45
C ASP A 4 -7.57 0.28 4.38
N LEU A 5 -6.83 -0.79 4.62
CA LEU A 5 -5.39 -0.74 4.77
C LEU A 5 -4.71 -2.01 4.24
N ILE A 6 -3.42 -1.91 3.94
CA ILE A 6 -2.62 -3.06 3.49
C ILE A 6 -1.62 -3.43 4.58
N ILE A 7 -1.65 -4.69 5.02
CA ILE A 7 -0.70 -5.24 5.97
C ILE A 7 0.23 -6.21 5.24
N THR A 8 1.52 -5.90 5.21
CA THR A 8 2.54 -6.73 4.59
C THR A 8 3.48 -7.28 5.66
N LYS A 9 3.65 -8.60 5.71
CA LYS A 9 4.65 -9.21 6.58
C LYS A 9 6.05 -8.92 6.04
N ILE A 10 6.90 -8.38 6.88
CA ILE A 10 8.33 -8.16 6.61
C ILE A 10 9.17 -9.02 7.58
N LYS A 11 10.49 -9.00 7.40
CA LYS A 11 11.40 -9.86 8.18
C LYS A 11 11.19 -9.76 9.69
N ASP A 12 11.13 -8.54 10.22
CA ASP A 12 11.10 -8.28 11.67
C ASP A 12 9.77 -7.69 12.17
N GLY A 13 8.67 -7.90 11.42
CA GLY A 13 7.37 -7.38 11.80
C GLY A 13 6.38 -7.24 10.65
N TYR A 14 5.66 -6.12 10.64
CA TYR A 14 4.68 -5.80 9.63
C TYR A 14 4.83 -4.36 9.17
N LEU A 15 4.75 -4.14 7.88
CA LEU A 15 4.55 -2.83 7.28
C LEU A 15 3.05 -2.64 7.05
N ILE A 16 2.50 -1.52 7.54
CA ILE A 16 1.10 -1.17 7.37
C ILE A 16 1.02 0.11 6.56
N ILE A 17 0.34 0.07 5.42
CA ILE A 17 0.05 1.24 4.59
C ILE A 17 -1.38 1.67 4.88
N LEU A 18 -1.54 2.91 5.31
CA LEU A 18 -2.78 3.55 5.72
C LEU A 18 -3.19 4.63 4.72
N ASN A 19 -4.47 4.97 4.68
CA ASN A 19 -4.91 6.18 4.01
C ASN A 19 -4.31 7.43 4.68
N ALA A 20 -3.72 8.33 3.89
CA ALA A 20 -2.99 9.49 4.42
C ALA A 20 -3.84 10.38 5.34
N ALA A 21 -5.13 10.55 5.02
CA ALA A 21 -6.06 11.34 5.83
C ALA A 21 -6.45 10.66 7.15
N CYS A 22 -6.33 9.31 7.24
CA CYS A 22 -6.75 8.52 8.40
C CYS A 22 -5.59 8.13 9.32
N LYS A 23 -4.34 8.37 8.92
CA LYS A 23 -3.13 7.83 9.57
C LYS A 23 -3.09 8.01 11.10
N GLU A 24 -3.47 9.18 11.60
CA GLU A 24 -3.45 9.47 13.04
C GLU A 24 -4.56 8.73 13.81
N LYS A 25 -5.75 8.65 13.22
CA LYS A 25 -6.89 7.90 13.76
C LYS A 25 -6.55 6.43 13.82
N ASP A 26 -6.08 5.87 12.72
CA ASP A 26 -5.78 4.45 12.61
C ASP A 26 -4.62 4.02 13.50
N PHE A 27 -3.57 4.85 13.56
CA PHE A 27 -2.46 4.62 14.50
C PHE A 27 -2.97 4.48 15.93
N LYS A 28 -3.87 5.37 16.39
CA LYS A 28 -4.45 5.32 17.73
C LYS A 28 -5.32 4.07 17.93
N ILE A 29 -6.16 3.75 16.94
CA ILE A 29 -7.05 2.57 17.00
C ILE A 29 -6.21 1.30 17.09
N ILE A 30 -5.27 1.10 16.18
CA ILE A 30 -4.43 -0.10 16.14
C ILE A 30 -3.62 -0.22 17.43
N LYS A 31 -2.97 0.88 17.87
CA LYS A 31 -2.18 0.90 19.09
C LYS A 31 -3.01 0.53 20.33
N SER A 32 -4.27 0.94 20.39
CA SER A 32 -5.17 0.62 21.51
C SER A 32 -5.55 -0.87 21.59
N LYS A 33 -5.37 -1.62 20.50
CA LYS A 33 -5.67 -3.05 20.39
C LYS A 33 -4.44 -3.95 20.51
N LEU A 34 -3.25 -3.37 20.43
CA LEU A 34 -1.99 -4.09 20.61
C LEU A 34 -1.65 -4.17 22.10
N ASP A 35 -1.13 -5.31 22.53
CA ASP A 35 -0.55 -5.43 23.87
C ASP A 35 0.86 -4.77 23.95
N ASN A 36 1.36 -4.64 25.16
CA ASN A 36 2.63 -3.95 25.42
C ASN A 36 3.88 -4.67 24.87
N THR A 37 3.74 -5.86 24.30
CA THR A 37 4.86 -6.60 23.69
C THR A 37 5.16 -6.13 22.26
N PHE A 38 4.21 -5.41 21.64
CA PHE A 38 4.38 -4.85 20.31
C PHE A 38 4.78 -3.37 20.35
N SER A 39 5.80 -3.02 19.58
CA SER A 39 6.13 -1.63 19.27
C SER A 39 5.48 -1.22 17.95
N MET A 40 4.96 0.00 17.87
CA MET A 40 4.39 0.57 16.67
C MET A 40 5.00 1.94 16.40
N ILE A 41 5.49 2.16 15.20
CA ILE A 41 6.19 3.38 14.80
C ILE A 41 5.48 3.97 13.57
N LEU A 42 5.12 5.24 13.65
CA LEU A 42 4.66 5.99 12.48
C LEU A 42 5.90 6.45 11.69
N ARG A 43 6.02 5.98 10.45
CA ARG A 43 7.16 6.21 9.57
C ARG A 43 6.95 7.47 8.72
N GLU A 44 7.09 8.64 9.33
CA GLU A 44 7.02 9.93 8.63
C GLU A 44 8.28 10.28 7.83
N ASP A 45 9.31 9.49 8.00
CA ASP A 45 10.58 9.56 7.25
C ASP A 45 10.50 8.90 5.86
N LEU A 46 9.40 8.18 5.57
CA LEU A 46 9.19 7.49 4.31
C LEU A 46 8.13 8.18 3.44
N SER A 47 8.42 8.23 2.15
CA SER A 47 7.44 8.53 1.09
C SER A 47 6.91 7.25 0.49
N LEU A 48 5.65 7.24 0.08
CA LEU A 48 5.05 6.15 -0.69
C LEU A 48 4.90 6.57 -2.15
N ILE A 49 5.55 5.84 -3.05
CA ILE A 49 5.48 6.03 -4.50
C ILE A 49 4.77 4.83 -5.11
N ALA A 50 3.75 5.07 -5.92
CA ALA A 50 3.06 4.03 -6.66
C ALA A 50 3.42 4.10 -8.14
N ILE A 51 3.88 2.98 -8.71
CA ILE A 51 4.05 2.78 -10.15
C ILE A 51 3.07 1.71 -10.60
N GLN A 52 2.19 2.04 -11.54
CA GLN A 52 1.05 1.22 -11.90
C GLN A 52 0.93 1.06 -13.42
N GLY A 53 0.40 -0.05 -13.86
CA GLY A 53 0.17 -0.39 -15.25
C GLY A 53 0.93 -1.65 -15.70
N PRO A 54 0.58 -2.22 -16.85
CA PRO A 54 1.12 -3.50 -17.32
C PRO A 54 2.65 -3.48 -17.52
N GLU A 55 3.23 -2.33 -17.82
CA GLU A 55 4.68 -2.15 -18.01
C GLU A 55 5.44 -1.79 -16.73
N SER A 56 4.76 -1.63 -15.59
CA SER A 56 5.35 -1.21 -14.32
C SER A 56 6.53 -2.08 -13.89
N LYS A 57 6.44 -3.38 -14.11
CA LYS A 57 7.50 -4.34 -13.85
C LYS A 57 8.77 -4.04 -14.67
N ASP A 58 8.62 -3.78 -15.97
CA ASP A 58 9.74 -3.58 -16.88
C ASP A 58 10.43 -2.23 -16.62
N VAL A 59 9.69 -1.24 -16.15
CA VAL A 59 10.24 0.06 -15.71
C VAL A 59 10.98 -0.07 -14.38
N LEU A 60 10.46 -0.84 -13.42
CA LEU A 60 11.01 -0.90 -12.07
C LEU A 60 12.18 -1.88 -11.92
N GLU A 61 12.18 -3.01 -12.63
CA GLU A 61 13.20 -4.06 -12.51
C GLU A 61 14.65 -3.56 -12.73
N PRO A 62 14.95 -2.65 -13.69
CA PRO A 62 16.29 -2.10 -13.85
C PRO A 62 16.75 -1.24 -12.67
N ILE A 63 15.82 -0.65 -11.92
CA ILE A 63 16.11 0.22 -10.76
C ILE A 63 16.19 -0.61 -9.48
N VAL A 64 15.33 -1.61 -9.36
CA VAL A 64 15.18 -2.49 -8.19
C VAL A 64 15.23 -3.94 -8.64
N PRO A 65 16.44 -4.50 -8.90
CA PRO A 65 16.57 -5.86 -9.39
C PRO A 65 15.92 -6.91 -8.50
N GLY A 66 15.18 -7.81 -9.11
CA GLY A 66 14.48 -8.90 -8.43
C GLY A 66 13.05 -8.56 -8.01
N VAL A 67 12.57 -7.33 -8.24
CA VAL A 67 11.20 -6.94 -7.92
C VAL A 67 10.16 -7.74 -8.70
N SER A 68 10.51 -8.19 -9.90
CA SER A 68 9.67 -9.05 -10.76
C SER A 68 9.29 -10.39 -10.12
N ASN A 69 10.06 -10.85 -9.13
CA ASN A 69 9.78 -12.10 -8.41
C ASN A 69 8.70 -11.96 -7.34
N LEU A 70 8.29 -10.73 -7.01
CA LEU A 70 7.19 -10.52 -6.09
C LEU A 70 5.88 -11.05 -6.69
N LYS A 71 5.13 -11.76 -5.86
CA LYS A 71 3.76 -12.16 -6.20
C LYS A 71 2.80 -11.02 -5.88
N PHE A 72 1.66 -10.99 -6.55
CA PHE A 72 0.59 -10.05 -6.22
C PHE A 72 0.22 -10.14 -4.73
N MET A 73 0.02 -9.01 -4.07
CA MET A 73 -0.21 -8.84 -2.63
C MET A 73 0.93 -9.44 -1.76
N SER A 74 2.15 -9.41 -2.26
CA SER A 74 3.34 -9.68 -1.46
C SER A 74 4.33 -8.53 -1.50
N GLY A 75 5.23 -8.47 -0.53
CA GLY A 75 6.26 -7.44 -0.46
C GLY A 75 7.55 -7.95 0.13
N ASN A 76 8.61 -7.20 -0.09
CA ASN A 76 9.93 -7.48 0.48
C ASN A 76 10.75 -6.19 0.62
N GLU A 77 11.83 -6.29 1.35
CA GLU A 77 12.89 -5.30 1.38
C GLU A 77 13.84 -5.49 0.20
N PHE A 78 14.20 -4.39 -0.44
CA PHE A 78 15.19 -4.35 -1.52
C PHE A 78 16.28 -3.33 -1.20
N LYS A 79 17.50 -3.64 -1.62
CA LYS A 79 18.60 -2.69 -1.49
C LYS A 79 18.46 -1.60 -2.57
N TYR A 80 18.51 -0.35 -2.14
CA TYR A 80 18.57 0.81 -3.03
C TYR A 80 19.68 1.75 -2.57
N GLN A 81 20.71 1.90 -3.37
CA GLN A 81 21.94 2.65 -3.01
C GLN A 81 22.59 2.11 -1.71
N SER A 82 22.72 2.94 -0.68
CA SER A 82 23.24 2.57 0.64
C SER A 82 22.17 2.13 1.62
N ASP A 83 20.88 2.20 1.25
CA ASP A 83 19.74 2.04 2.12
C ASP A 83 18.82 0.88 1.66
N PHE A 84 17.75 0.63 2.39
CA PHE A 84 16.72 -0.31 2.03
C PHE A 84 15.42 0.42 1.74
N ILE A 85 14.67 -0.10 0.78
CA ILE A 85 13.31 0.31 0.45
C ILE A 85 12.38 -0.88 0.62
N TYR A 86 11.13 -0.63 0.96
CA TYR A 86 10.10 -1.66 0.96
C TYR A 86 9.32 -1.57 -0.34
N VAL A 87 9.16 -2.70 -1.03
CA VAL A 87 8.36 -2.76 -2.26
C VAL A 87 7.30 -3.82 -2.09
N THR A 88 6.05 -3.44 -2.34
CA THR A 88 4.92 -4.35 -2.43
C THR A 88 4.42 -4.41 -3.87
N ARG A 89 4.00 -5.60 -4.34
CA ARG A 89 3.31 -5.72 -5.62
C ARG A 89 1.81 -5.60 -5.36
N SER A 90 1.37 -4.36 -5.36
CA SER A 90 0.03 -3.92 -4.99
C SER A 90 -0.31 -2.63 -5.72
N GLY A 91 -1.55 -2.22 -5.69
CA GLY A 91 -1.97 -0.97 -6.31
C GLY A 91 -3.46 -0.74 -6.21
N TYR A 92 -3.90 0.35 -6.82
CA TYR A 92 -5.25 0.88 -6.73
C TYR A 92 -5.83 1.23 -8.10
N THR A 93 -5.45 0.47 -9.13
CA THR A 93 -5.83 0.77 -10.52
C THR A 93 -6.48 -0.41 -11.26
N GLY A 94 -6.51 -1.59 -10.62
CA GLY A 94 -6.95 -2.82 -11.27
C GLY A 94 -5.91 -3.46 -12.19
N GLU A 95 -4.77 -2.79 -12.40
CA GLU A 95 -3.64 -3.27 -13.19
C GLU A 95 -2.50 -3.75 -12.30
N ASP A 96 -1.49 -4.40 -12.90
CA ASP A 96 -0.25 -4.75 -12.22
C ASP A 96 0.48 -3.48 -11.78
N GLY A 97 1.18 -3.56 -10.66
CA GLY A 97 1.88 -2.40 -10.14
C GLY A 97 2.58 -2.66 -8.84
N PHE A 98 3.32 -1.63 -8.40
CA PHE A 98 4.10 -1.68 -7.18
C PHE A 98 3.92 -0.41 -6.36
N GLU A 99 3.99 -0.56 -5.05
CA GLU A 99 4.06 0.55 -4.11
C GLU A 99 5.40 0.49 -3.39
N ILE A 100 6.13 1.60 -3.41
CA ILE A 100 7.50 1.70 -2.93
C ILE A 100 7.54 2.66 -1.75
N SER A 101 7.88 2.16 -0.56
CA SER A 101 8.18 2.99 0.61
C SER A 101 9.68 3.27 0.63
N ILE A 102 10.04 4.53 0.45
CA ILE A 102 11.42 5.00 0.29
C ILE A 102 11.67 6.21 1.18
N ASN A 103 12.90 6.38 1.65
CA ASN A 103 13.28 7.55 2.45
C ASN A 103 12.96 8.86 1.72
N ASN A 104 12.41 9.84 2.44
CA ASN A 104 12.00 11.15 1.89
C ASN A 104 13.11 11.84 1.10
N LYS A 105 14.37 11.73 1.56
CA LYS A 105 15.54 12.35 0.89
C LYS A 105 15.80 11.78 -0.52
N ASP A 106 15.40 10.54 -0.77
CA ASP A 106 15.67 9.82 -2.03
C ASP A 106 14.45 9.79 -2.96
N ALA A 107 13.26 10.14 -2.48
CA ALA A 107 12.00 10.01 -3.20
C ALA A 107 11.98 10.76 -4.55
N LEU A 108 12.47 12.01 -4.57
CA LEU A 108 12.53 12.81 -5.81
C LEU A 108 13.42 12.14 -6.86
N LYS A 109 14.65 11.79 -6.48
CA LYS A 109 15.60 11.15 -7.39
C LYS A 109 15.11 9.80 -7.90
N PHE A 110 14.44 9.04 -7.04
CA PHE A 110 13.84 7.76 -7.42
C PHE A 110 12.71 7.98 -8.46
N THR A 111 11.85 8.96 -8.24
CA THR A 111 10.79 9.34 -9.19
C THR A 111 11.37 9.76 -10.55
N GLU A 112 12.42 10.55 -10.56
CA GLU A 112 13.13 10.94 -11.80
C GLU A 112 13.67 9.72 -12.56
N LEU A 113 14.17 8.71 -11.85
CA LEU A 113 14.62 7.45 -12.47
C LEU A 113 13.45 6.67 -13.07
N LEU A 114 12.29 6.61 -12.40
CA LEU A 114 11.09 5.97 -12.96
C LEU A 114 10.66 6.65 -14.25
N ILE A 115 10.62 7.98 -14.28
CA ILE A 115 10.27 8.77 -15.48
C ILE A 115 11.28 8.51 -16.59
N LYS A 116 12.56 8.52 -16.28
CA LYS A 116 13.64 8.23 -17.26
C LYS A 116 13.51 6.84 -17.87
N ASN A 117 12.98 5.88 -17.14
CA ASN A 117 12.75 4.50 -17.60
C ASN A 117 11.37 4.30 -18.26
N GLY A 118 10.63 5.37 -18.53
CA GLY A 118 9.41 5.32 -19.36
C GLY A 118 8.09 5.50 -18.62
N SER A 119 8.10 5.72 -17.29
CA SER A 119 6.84 6.03 -16.60
C SER A 119 6.42 7.50 -16.81
N ASN A 120 5.11 7.75 -16.68
CA ASN A 120 4.54 9.09 -16.76
C ASN A 120 3.97 9.49 -15.40
N LEU A 121 4.01 10.79 -15.09
CA LEU A 121 3.32 11.33 -13.93
C LEU A 121 1.81 11.34 -14.17
N ILE A 122 1.06 10.80 -13.23
CA ILE A 122 -0.39 10.64 -13.32
C ILE A 122 -1.06 11.49 -12.24
N GLY A 123 -2.07 12.27 -12.63
CA GLY A 123 -2.85 13.07 -11.70
C GLY A 123 -3.87 12.26 -10.89
N LEU A 124 -4.29 12.82 -9.75
CA LEU A 124 -5.28 12.20 -8.86
C LEU A 124 -6.60 11.86 -9.56
N GLY A 125 -7.04 12.67 -10.53
CA GLY A 125 -8.27 12.39 -11.28
C GLY A 125 -8.19 11.08 -12.06
N ALA A 126 -7.06 10.78 -12.70
CA ALA A 126 -6.85 9.52 -13.40
C ALA A 126 -6.80 8.34 -12.41
N ARG A 127 -6.13 8.50 -11.26
CA ARG A 127 -6.12 7.50 -10.19
C ARG A 127 -7.54 7.18 -9.71
N ASP A 128 -8.38 8.21 -9.52
CA ASP A 128 -9.76 8.03 -9.06
C ASP A 128 -10.63 7.34 -10.11
N THR A 129 -10.49 7.69 -11.39
CA THR A 129 -11.19 7.00 -12.48
C THR A 129 -10.79 5.52 -12.56
N LEU A 130 -9.50 5.22 -12.50
CA LEU A 130 -8.99 3.85 -12.59
C LEU A 130 -9.46 2.98 -11.42
N ARG A 131 -9.43 3.48 -10.20
CA ARG A 131 -9.91 2.71 -9.04
C ARG A 131 -11.41 2.43 -9.14
N LEU A 132 -12.21 3.40 -9.63
CA LEU A 132 -13.65 3.23 -9.84
C LEU A 132 -13.94 2.16 -10.90
N GLU A 133 -13.25 2.19 -12.03
CA GLU A 133 -13.37 1.18 -13.07
C GLU A 133 -12.97 -0.22 -12.55
N ALA A 134 -11.99 -0.28 -11.66
CA ALA A 134 -11.58 -1.52 -11.00
C ALA A 134 -12.52 -1.98 -9.87
N GLY A 135 -13.54 -1.19 -9.50
CA GLY A 135 -14.46 -1.48 -8.42
C GLY A 135 -13.85 -1.38 -7.02
N LEU A 136 -12.81 -0.55 -6.86
CA LEU A 136 -12.13 -0.34 -5.59
C LEU A 136 -12.73 0.85 -4.84
N CYS A 137 -13.14 0.62 -3.59
CA CYS A 137 -13.72 1.65 -2.73
C CYS A 137 -12.67 2.71 -2.35
N LEU A 138 -13.13 3.93 -2.13
CA LEU A 138 -12.36 5.01 -1.51
C LEU A 138 -12.94 5.32 -0.14
N TYR A 139 -12.12 5.19 0.91
CA TYR A 139 -12.53 5.55 2.26
C TYR A 139 -12.89 7.05 2.36
N GLY A 140 -14.00 7.31 3.02
CA GLY A 140 -14.57 8.66 3.13
C GLY A 140 -15.53 9.06 2.00
N ASN A 141 -15.55 8.29 0.89
CA ASN A 141 -16.50 8.49 -0.21
C ASN A 141 -17.48 7.32 -0.33
N ASP A 142 -16.97 6.11 -0.53
CA ASP A 142 -17.76 4.91 -0.80
C ASP A 142 -17.97 4.07 0.46
N ILE A 143 -17.07 4.16 1.41
CA ILE A 143 -17.08 3.46 2.71
C ILE A 143 -16.69 4.41 3.84
N ASP A 144 -17.28 4.20 5.00
CA ASP A 144 -17.07 4.99 6.21
C ASP A 144 -17.37 4.16 7.48
N GLU A 145 -17.39 4.80 8.65
CA GLU A 145 -17.65 4.14 9.92
C GLU A 145 -19.08 3.58 10.07
N ASN A 146 -20.02 4.03 9.23
CA ASN A 146 -21.40 3.53 9.20
C ASN A 146 -21.60 2.38 8.22
N THR A 147 -20.61 2.12 7.39
CA THR A 147 -20.64 1.08 6.35
C THR A 147 -20.04 -0.21 6.88
N SER A 148 -20.78 -1.31 6.79
CA SER A 148 -20.25 -2.64 7.11
C SER A 148 -19.45 -3.22 5.94
N PRO A 149 -18.49 -4.12 6.18
CA PRO A 149 -17.78 -4.82 5.10
C PRO A 149 -18.69 -5.63 4.17
N LEU A 150 -19.85 -6.07 4.65
CA LEU A 150 -20.81 -6.82 3.83
C LEU A 150 -21.55 -5.90 2.85
N GLU A 151 -21.97 -4.72 3.30
CA GLU A 151 -22.61 -3.71 2.45
C GLU A 151 -21.65 -3.19 1.37
N ALA A 152 -20.37 -3.04 1.70
CA ALA A 152 -19.33 -2.63 0.77
C ALA A 152 -18.83 -3.73 -0.17
N ASN A 153 -19.42 -4.95 -0.13
CA ASN A 153 -18.95 -6.11 -0.89
C ASN A 153 -17.50 -6.53 -0.56
N LEU A 154 -17.04 -6.24 0.67
CA LEU A 154 -15.69 -6.54 1.15
C LEU A 154 -15.63 -7.78 2.05
N LYS A 155 -16.61 -8.68 1.95
CA LYS A 155 -16.66 -9.92 2.74
C LYS A 155 -15.37 -10.76 2.61
N TRP A 156 -14.73 -10.72 1.47
CA TRP A 156 -13.49 -11.43 1.19
C TRP A 156 -12.31 -10.95 2.06
N ALA A 157 -12.33 -9.70 2.54
CA ALA A 157 -11.31 -9.15 3.43
C ALA A 157 -11.46 -9.63 4.88
N ILE A 158 -12.63 -10.19 5.26
CA ILE A 158 -12.86 -10.71 6.60
C ILE A 158 -12.24 -12.09 6.73
N SER A 159 -11.37 -12.27 7.73
CA SER A 159 -10.78 -13.58 8.01
C SER A 159 -11.84 -14.65 8.27
N LYS A 160 -11.69 -15.81 7.64
CA LYS A 160 -12.61 -16.96 7.84
C LYS A 160 -12.68 -17.41 9.31
N ASN A 161 -11.62 -17.23 10.07
CA ASN A 161 -11.61 -17.55 11.50
C ASN A 161 -12.48 -16.57 12.28
N ARG A 162 -12.43 -15.28 11.96
CA ARG A 162 -13.26 -14.25 12.59
C ARG A 162 -14.74 -14.47 12.33
N ILE A 163 -15.12 -14.85 11.12
CA ILE A 163 -16.52 -15.17 10.79
C ILE A 163 -17.08 -16.28 11.70
N LYS A 164 -16.24 -17.26 12.09
CA LYS A 164 -16.64 -18.33 13.00
C LYS A 164 -16.76 -17.90 14.47
N GLU A 165 -16.11 -16.83 14.85
CA GLU A 165 -16.06 -16.32 16.21
C GLU A 165 -17.22 -15.37 16.55
N ASN A 166 -18.18 -15.15 15.63
CA ASN A 166 -19.35 -14.25 15.79
C ASN A 166 -18.96 -12.86 16.32
N PHE A 167 -18.01 -12.21 15.66
CA PHE A 167 -17.63 -10.84 16.02
C PHE A 167 -18.49 -9.82 15.30
#